data_e81dd089ab2791bc140b5be306f2e15b
#
_entry.id   e81dd089ab2791bc140b5be306f2e15b
#
_cell.length_a   1.000
_cell.length_b   1.000
_cell.length_c   1.000
_cell.angle_alpha   90.00
_cell.angle_beta   90.00
_cell.angle_gamma   90.00
#
_symmetry.space_group_name_H-M   'P 1'
#
loop_
_entity.id
_entity.type
_entity.pdbx_description
1 polymer ?
#
loop_
_entity_poly.entity_id
_entity_poly.type
_entity_poly.pdbx_seq_one_letter_code
_entity_poly.pdbx_strand_id
1 'polypeptide(L)'
;MGRNVAEAGIPGANQRHFGISAKQKLYQFLCSRPAGADAGEMVGLLLSGVGSDPELGARIVRQLLDGDPNFIFDADTALWRLAQSDRIRVSLDQAEFTVVDLETTGGRAGPGTIIEIGAYRMVGRRLTESFSTLVRPNGGVVPRFITGLTSITTEMVRAAPPIEDVLPAFREFMGERVMVAHNAAFDFGFLDFEYRRLFGIGLANPVLCTLRMSRRFMPSLKRRRLDLLAEHFGLSLEGRHRGLGDARMAAELLSIFLEMADRMGITRLDRLLDDHHRGLAGMRIERHVPPDEIAAIPHAPGVYLMRNERGDLLYVGKARRLRERVSSYFTASVKARTAELVSHVYRIETRPARSPLEAALDEARLIRELKPPYNRMLKSAAPAYFIKLDMMDEFPRVTISTRMSAQRGVMHLGPFIGRRGIEHSVLALARILGLRTCGGKLAPSEDFSPCIYGQMGHCTAPCNLSIDAEKYAERVRRAVGFLRGRSGPILGELAMARDQAAAAMRFEEAARFRHHLEALTTLAHRATRLSQVVTENNLVIVTGEDADRAAHVVLSGRLAITRRLDTGDAAGEVAAFVAGNYDRYKLKNVERGELEAMTIVARWLRERALDEGRLIYLAGPQLDPAALAN
;
A
#
# COMPACT_ATOMS: atom_id res chain seq x y z
N MET A 1 -12.94 -45.27 34.22
CA MET A 1 -11.55 -44.72 34.15
C MET A 1 -11.41 -44.00 32.85
N GLY A 2 -11.64 -42.72 32.89
CA GLY A 2 -11.51 -41.83 31.74
C GLY A 2 -10.10 -41.28 31.62
N ARG A 3 -9.65 -40.99 30.42
CA ARG A 3 -8.56 -40.02 30.16
C ARG A 3 -8.97 -39.07 29.04
N ASN A 4 -9.14 -37.82 29.43
CA ASN A 4 -9.24 -36.67 28.57
C ASN A 4 -8.01 -36.58 27.65
N VAL A 5 -8.24 -36.32 26.36
CA VAL A 5 -7.23 -35.81 25.45
C VAL A 5 -7.56 -34.34 25.22
N ALA A 6 -6.63 -33.50 25.64
CA ALA A 6 -6.74 -32.07 25.60
C ALA A 6 -6.66 -31.56 24.14
N GLU A 7 -7.54 -30.63 23.82
CA GLU A 7 -7.49 -29.81 22.63
C GLU A 7 -6.23 -28.92 22.67
N ALA A 8 -5.32 -29.11 21.72
CA ALA A 8 -4.21 -28.20 21.47
C ALA A 8 -4.67 -27.09 20.53
N GLY A 9 -4.84 -25.90 21.06
CA GLY A 9 -5.21 -24.70 20.32
C GLY A 9 -4.14 -24.34 19.27
N ILE A 10 -4.59 -23.99 18.09
CA ILE A 10 -3.78 -23.47 16.98
C ILE A 10 -3.41 -22.02 17.31
N PRO A 11 -2.12 -21.64 17.37
CA PRO A 11 -1.73 -20.23 17.59
C PRO A 11 -2.05 -19.38 16.37
N GLY A 12 -2.54 -18.16 16.64
CA GLY A 12 -3.03 -17.20 15.68
C GLY A 12 -2.15 -16.94 14.46
N ALA A 13 -2.78 -16.92 13.31
CA ALA A 13 -2.20 -16.55 12.03
C ALA A 13 -1.87 -15.04 12.02
N ASN A 14 -0.62 -14.71 12.24
CA ASN A 14 -0.08 -13.39 11.99
C ASN A 14 -0.14 -13.09 10.47
N GLN A 15 -0.73 -11.97 10.11
CA GLN A 15 -0.77 -11.42 8.74
C GLN A 15 0.66 -11.22 8.22
N ARG A 16 1.17 -12.15 7.42
CA ARG A 16 2.42 -11.98 6.70
C ARG A 16 2.12 -11.50 5.28
N HIS A 17 2.76 -10.40 4.90
CA HIS A 17 2.87 -9.97 3.51
C HIS A 17 3.29 -11.16 2.64
N PHE A 18 2.59 -11.39 1.51
CA PHE A 18 2.95 -12.40 0.52
C PHE A 18 4.26 -12.02 -0.17
N GLY A 19 5.38 -12.34 0.47
CA GLY A 19 6.69 -12.42 -0.17
C GLY A 19 6.87 -13.83 -0.76
N ILE A 20 7.60 -13.91 -1.86
CA ILE A 20 8.11 -15.17 -2.42
C ILE A 20 8.66 -16.02 -1.28
N SER A 21 8.23 -17.30 -1.14
CA SER A 21 8.70 -18.17 -0.05
C SER A 21 10.22 -18.36 -0.10
N ALA A 22 10.85 -18.66 1.05
CA ALA A 22 12.29 -18.92 1.11
C ALA A 22 12.72 -19.99 0.10
N LYS A 23 12.00 -21.11 0.02
CA LYS A 23 12.23 -22.17 -0.99
C LYS A 23 12.18 -21.65 -2.41
N GLN A 24 11.25 -20.77 -2.71
CA GLN A 24 11.07 -20.25 -4.04
C GLN A 24 12.14 -19.24 -4.44
N LYS A 25 12.63 -18.44 -3.48
CA LYS A 25 13.82 -17.61 -3.71
C LYS A 25 15.03 -18.47 -4.02
N LEU A 26 15.21 -19.56 -3.29
CA LEU A 26 16.30 -20.51 -3.51
C LEU A 26 16.14 -21.24 -4.86
N TYR A 27 14.95 -21.65 -5.22
CA TYR A 27 14.66 -22.24 -6.53
C TYR A 27 15.03 -21.29 -7.67
N GLN A 28 14.53 -20.04 -7.63
CA GLN A 28 14.83 -19.01 -8.62
C GLN A 28 16.34 -18.69 -8.67
N PHE A 29 16.99 -18.68 -7.53
CA PHE A 29 18.45 -18.49 -7.45
C PHE A 29 19.20 -19.62 -8.15
N LEU A 30 18.82 -20.87 -7.90
CA LEU A 30 19.44 -22.03 -8.54
C LEU A 30 19.08 -22.17 -10.03
N CYS A 31 17.94 -21.64 -10.49
CA CYS A 31 17.64 -21.52 -11.92
C CYS A 31 18.72 -20.72 -12.67
N SER A 32 19.30 -19.71 -12.03
CA SER A 32 20.38 -18.91 -12.61
C SER A 32 21.78 -19.54 -12.45
N ARG A 33 21.88 -20.63 -11.67
CA ARG A 33 23.14 -21.32 -11.36
C ARG A 33 23.05 -22.83 -11.61
N PRO A 34 23.05 -23.25 -12.87
CA PRO A 34 22.89 -24.66 -13.22
C PRO A 34 24.01 -25.55 -12.68
N ALA A 35 25.21 -24.99 -12.38
CA ALA A 35 26.29 -25.69 -11.72
C ALA A 35 26.03 -25.95 -10.23
N GLY A 36 24.99 -25.30 -9.66
CA GLY A 36 24.67 -25.33 -8.25
C GLY A 36 25.24 -24.14 -7.49
N ALA A 37 24.91 -24.09 -6.21
CA ALA A 37 25.41 -23.11 -5.26
C ALA A 37 25.64 -23.74 -3.89
N ASP A 38 26.59 -23.21 -3.13
CA ASP A 38 26.82 -23.66 -1.76
C ASP A 38 25.77 -23.06 -0.80
N ALA A 39 25.69 -23.67 0.38
CA ALA A 39 24.71 -23.23 1.40
C ALA A 39 24.96 -21.82 1.91
N GLY A 40 26.19 -21.31 1.91
CA GLY A 40 26.55 -19.97 2.33
C GLY A 40 25.99 -18.90 1.37
N GLU A 41 26.16 -19.13 0.05
CA GLU A 41 25.57 -18.27 -0.98
C GLU A 41 24.04 -18.25 -0.89
N MET A 42 23.43 -19.41 -0.63
CA MET A 42 21.99 -19.58 -0.53
C MET A 42 21.40 -18.89 0.72
N VAL A 43 22.08 -18.98 1.87
CA VAL A 43 21.68 -18.30 3.11
C VAL A 43 21.87 -16.79 2.98
N GLY A 44 22.95 -16.33 2.35
CA GLY A 44 23.18 -14.91 2.07
C GLY A 44 22.03 -14.26 1.28
N LEU A 45 21.35 -15.03 0.43
CA LEU A 45 20.16 -14.58 -0.30
C LEU A 45 18.93 -14.44 0.62
N LEU A 46 18.79 -15.30 1.63
CA LEU A 46 17.60 -15.33 2.51
C LEU A 46 17.71 -14.37 3.68
N LEU A 47 18.91 -14.26 4.24
CA LEU A 47 19.20 -13.55 5.49
C LEU A 47 20.30 -12.50 5.24
N SER A 48 19.91 -11.32 4.80
CA SER A 48 20.83 -10.19 4.70
C SER A 48 21.30 -9.77 6.10
N GLY A 49 22.56 -10.07 6.45
CA GLY A 49 23.20 -9.57 7.67
C GLY A 49 23.46 -10.60 8.78
N VAL A 50 23.18 -11.87 8.59
CA VAL A 50 23.66 -12.91 9.53
C VAL A 50 25.09 -13.25 9.13
N GLY A 51 26.02 -12.98 10.05
CA GLY A 51 27.43 -13.32 9.93
C GLY A 51 27.58 -14.81 9.60
N SER A 52 28.50 -15.10 8.71
CA SER A 52 28.77 -16.38 8.10
C SER A 52 29.26 -17.43 9.11
N ASP A 53 28.33 -18.10 9.77
CA ASP A 53 28.57 -19.43 10.28
C ASP A 53 28.19 -20.43 9.15
N PRO A 54 29.16 -21.05 8.48
CA PRO A 54 28.92 -21.98 7.36
C PRO A 54 28.09 -23.20 7.78
N GLU A 55 28.25 -23.68 9.02
CA GLU A 55 27.54 -24.86 9.53
C GLU A 55 26.07 -24.54 9.78
N LEU A 56 25.78 -23.36 10.38
CA LEU A 56 24.40 -22.89 10.58
C LEU A 56 23.71 -22.68 9.22
N GLY A 57 24.45 -22.11 8.26
CA GLY A 57 23.97 -21.93 6.90
C GLY A 57 23.57 -23.24 6.22
N ALA A 58 24.45 -24.23 6.29
CA ALA A 58 24.21 -25.57 5.74
C ALA A 58 22.99 -26.26 6.39
N ARG A 59 22.82 -26.11 7.70
CA ARG A 59 21.66 -26.65 8.43
C ARG A 59 20.35 -26.00 8.01
N ILE A 60 20.32 -24.68 7.88
CA ILE A 60 19.13 -23.93 7.44
C ILE A 60 18.71 -24.35 6.03
N VAL A 61 19.66 -24.40 5.08
CA VAL A 61 19.36 -24.77 3.70
C VAL A 61 18.90 -26.24 3.63
N ARG A 62 19.57 -27.13 4.33
CA ARG A 62 19.18 -28.55 4.38
C ARG A 62 17.77 -28.70 4.95
N GLN A 63 17.44 -28.05 6.07
CA GLN A 63 16.10 -28.10 6.67
C GLN A 63 15.01 -27.53 5.75
N LEU A 64 15.35 -26.54 4.92
CA LEU A 64 14.42 -25.94 3.96
C LEU A 64 14.20 -26.82 2.73
N LEU A 65 15.23 -27.52 2.24
CA LEU A 65 15.21 -28.17 0.93
C LEU A 65 15.16 -29.71 1.00
N ASP A 66 15.48 -30.30 2.14
CA ASP A 66 15.51 -31.75 2.29
C ASP A 66 14.13 -32.37 2.05
N GLY A 67 14.09 -33.44 1.24
CA GLY A 67 12.85 -34.10 0.83
C GLY A 67 12.03 -33.35 -0.25
N ASP A 68 12.50 -32.21 -0.75
CA ASP A 68 11.83 -31.50 -1.84
C ASP A 68 12.38 -32.01 -3.20
N PRO A 69 11.55 -32.65 -4.05
CA PRO A 69 12.01 -33.30 -5.28
C PRO A 69 12.63 -32.35 -6.32
N ASN A 70 12.47 -31.04 -6.15
CA ASN A 70 13.05 -30.06 -7.06
C ASN A 70 14.52 -29.76 -6.78
N PHE A 71 15.06 -30.19 -5.62
CA PHE A 71 16.42 -29.87 -5.21
C PHE A 71 17.23 -31.14 -5.00
N ILE A 72 18.47 -31.12 -5.48
CA ILE A 72 19.44 -32.20 -5.28
C ILE A 72 20.67 -31.61 -4.57
N PHE A 73 21.06 -32.27 -3.47
CA PHE A 73 22.34 -32.00 -2.85
C PHE A 73 23.38 -32.95 -3.43
N ASP A 74 24.38 -32.41 -4.05
CA ASP A 74 25.52 -33.13 -4.57
C ASP A 74 26.62 -33.24 -3.49
N ALA A 75 26.80 -34.43 -2.95
CA ALA A 75 27.72 -34.66 -1.83
C ALA A 75 29.20 -34.51 -2.24
N ASP A 76 29.52 -34.76 -3.51
CA ASP A 76 30.89 -34.69 -4.00
C ASP A 76 31.38 -33.26 -4.17
N THR A 77 30.48 -32.37 -4.59
CA THR A 77 30.78 -30.94 -4.78
C THR A 77 30.32 -30.07 -3.63
N ALA A 78 29.54 -30.59 -2.67
CA ALA A 78 28.85 -29.89 -1.60
C ALA A 78 27.91 -28.78 -2.10
N LEU A 79 27.37 -28.89 -3.31
CA LEU A 79 26.50 -27.92 -3.94
C LEU A 79 25.06 -28.41 -3.99
N TRP A 80 24.13 -27.47 -3.79
CA TRP A 80 22.71 -27.66 -4.10
C TRP A 80 22.46 -27.28 -5.56
N ARG A 81 21.71 -28.12 -6.29
CA ARG A 81 21.29 -27.85 -7.67
C ARG A 81 19.83 -28.26 -7.87
N LEU A 82 19.23 -27.75 -8.93
CA LEU A 82 17.88 -28.17 -9.31
C LEU A 82 17.94 -29.53 -10.01
N ALA A 83 16.96 -30.36 -9.70
CA ALA A 83 16.79 -31.68 -10.38
C ALA A 83 16.60 -31.54 -11.90
N GLN A 84 16.11 -30.37 -12.34
CA GLN A 84 15.78 -30.10 -13.75
C GLN A 84 16.76 -29.14 -14.44
N SER A 85 18.00 -29.01 -13.94
CA SER A 85 18.97 -28.03 -14.45
C SER A 85 19.25 -28.16 -15.96
N ASP A 86 19.07 -29.33 -16.55
CA ASP A 86 19.29 -29.53 -17.98
C ASP A 86 18.16 -28.94 -18.87
N ARG A 87 16.91 -28.88 -18.39
CA ARG A 87 15.78 -28.34 -19.15
C ARG A 87 15.84 -26.85 -19.41
N ILE A 88 16.51 -26.09 -18.54
CA ILE A 88 16.68 -24.65 -18.73
C ILE A 88 17.95 -24.29 -19.51
N ARG A 89 18.82 -25.28 -19.81
CA ARG A 89 20.05 -25.08 -20.61
C ARG A 89 19.82 -25.16 -22.12
N VAL A 90 18.61 -25.01 -22.57
CA VAL A 90 18.22 -25.03 -23.98
C VAL A 90 18.34 -23.67 -24.65
N SER A 91 18.39 -23.66 -26.00
CA SER A 91 18.28 -22.42 -26.77
C SER A 91 16.90 -21.80 -26.59
N LEU A 92 16.78 -20.46 -26.78
CA LEU A 92 15.48 -19.79 -26.69
C LEU A 92 14.47 -20.33 -27.68
N ASP A 93 14.89 -20.84 -28.84
CA ASP A 93 14.02 -21.41 -29.87
C ASP A 93 13.46 -22.79 -29.48
N GLN A 94 14.12 -23.50 -28.55
CA GLN A 94 13.70 -24.80 -28.01
C GLN A 94 13.03 -24.69 -26.64
N ALA A 95 13.06 -23.50 -26.04
CA ALA A 95 12.53 -23.26 -24.70
C ALA A 95 11.01 -23.42 -24.69
N GLU A 96 10.49 -24.07 -23.67
CA GLU A 96 9.06 -24.30 -23.48
C GLU A 96 8.49 -23.34 -22.44
N PHE A 97 7.40 -22.69 -22.78
CA PHE A 97 6.71 -21.72 -21.93
C PHE A 97 5.22 -22.06 -21.79
N THR A 98 4.65 -21.71 -20.64
CA THR A 98 3.20 -21.61 -20.46
C THR A 98 2.89 -20.16 -20.09
N VAL A 99 2.28 -19.44 -21.03
CA VAL A 99 1.87 -18.04 -20.85
C VAL A 99 0.47 -18.02 -20.28
N VAL A 100 0.31 -17.39 -19.12
CA VAL A 100 -0.92 -17.44 -18.31
C VAL A 100 -1.44 -16.05 -18.05
N ASP A 101 -2.75 -15.92 -18.03
CA ASP A 101 -3.46 -14.76 -17.50
C ASP A 101 -4.70 -15.21 -16.73
N LEU A 102 -4.96 -14.60 -15.59
CA LEU A 102 -6.05 -14.94 -14.67
C LEU A 102 -7.01 -13.78 -14.50
N GLU A 103 -8.31 -14.09 -14.60
CA GLU A 103 -9.34 -13.19 -14.11
C GLU A 103 -9.79 -13.61 -12.71
N THR A 104 -10.03 -12.63 -11.83
CA THR A 104 -10.28 -12.89 -10.40
C THR A 104 -11.39 -12.01 -9.85
N THR A 105 -11.98 -12.40 -8.73
CA THR A 105 -13.00 -11.59 -8.02
C THR A 105 -12.43 -10.35 -7.33
N GLY A 106 -11.09 -10.21 -7.25
CA GLY A 106 -10.41 -9.07 -6.60
C GLY A 106 -8.90 -9.19 -6.59
N GLY A 107 -8.23 -8.22 -6.02
CA GLY A 107 -6.76 -8.08 -6.06
C GLY A 107 -5.97 -8.92 -5.03
N ARG A 108 -6.61 -9.83 -4.29
CA ARG A 108 -5.96 -10.68 -3.28
C ARG A 108 -6.28 -12.13 -3.49
N ALA A 109 -5.25 -12.97 -3.47
CA ALA A 109 -5.39 -14.41 -3.48
C ALA A 109 -6.15 -14.91 -2.24
N GLY A 110 -7.05 -15.84 -2.45
CA GLY A 110 -7.88 -16.47 -1.43
C GLY A 110 -8.58 -17.69 -2.01
N PRO A 111 -9.22 -18.55 -1.18
CA PRO A 111 -9.88 -19.75 -1.67
C PRO A 111 -10.95 -19.42 -2.72
N GLY A 112 -10.82 -20.01 -3.92
CA GLY A 112 -11.82 -19.87 -4.98
C GLY A 112 -12.05 -18.42 -5.42
N THR A 113 -11.00 -17.61 -5.55
CA THR A 113 -11.09 -16.22 -6.04
C THR A 113 -10.81 -16.10 -7.54
N ILE A 114 -10.29 -17.13 -8.18
CA ILE A 114 -10.08 -17.21 -9.64
C ILE A 114 -11.44 -17.44 -10.30
N ILE A 115 -11.73 -16.71 -11.38
CA ILE A 115 -12.97 -16.84 -12.17
C ILE A 115 -12.72 -17.22 -13.63
N GLU A 116 -11.51 -17.06 -14.14
CA GLU A 116 -11.10 -17.57 -15.46
C GLU A 116 -9.60 -17.88 -15.44
N ILE A 117 -9.22 -18.96 -16.12
CA ILE A 117 -7.82 -19.28 -16.43
C ILE A 117 -7.69 -19.30 -17.94
N GLY A 118 -6.86 -18.41 -18.49
CA GLY A 118 -6.46 -18.42 -19.89
C GLY A 118 -4.98 -18.70 -20.01
N ALA A 119 -4.57 -19.62 -20.89
CA ALA A 119 -3.16 -19.91 -21.08
C ALA A 119 -2.82 -20.40 -22.49
N TYR A 120 -1.59 -20.18 -22.89
CA TYR A 120 -1.00 -20.73 -24.10
C TYR A 120 0.29 -21.46 -23.79
N ARG A 121 0.48 -22.64 -24.41
CA ARG A 121 1.82 -23.27 -24.53
C ARG A 121 2.57 -22.64 -25.69
N MET A 122 3.86 -22.44 -25.50
CA MET A 122 4.77 -21.98 -26.56
C MET A 122 6.02 -22.86 -26.57
N VAL A 123 6.55 -23.10 -27.77
CA VAL A 123 7.90 -23.62 -28.00
C VAL A 123 8.66 -22.57 -28.79
N GLY A 124 9.71 -22.06 -28.20
CA GLY A 124 10.39 -20.89 -28.74
C GLY A 124 9.44 -19.70 -28.88
N ARG A 125 9.25 -19.27 -30.12
CA ARG A 125 8.37 -18.13 -30.47
C ARG A 125 7.00 -18.55 -31.04
N ARG A 126 6.68 -19.84 -31.04
CA ARG A 126 5.44 -20.36 -31.63
C ARG A 126 4.46 -20.81 -30.58
N LEU A 127 3.21 -20.35 -30.69
CA LEU A 127 2.07 -20.89 -29.95
C LEU A 127 1.78 -22.32 -30.44
N THR A 128 1.49 -23.24 -29.52
CA THR A 128 1.21 -24.65 -29.84
C THR A 128 -0.17 -25.08 -29.38
N GLU A 129 -0.52 -24.83 -28.14
CA GLU A 129 -1.78 -25.25 -27.53
C GLU A 129 -2.37 -24.14 -26.67
N SER A 130 -3.67 -24.18 -26.42
CA SER A 130 -4.34 -23.24 -25.52
C SER A 130 -5.17 -23.97 -24.46
N PHE A 131 -5.31 -23.33 -23.32
CA PHE A 131 -6.19 -23.71 -22.22
C PHE A 131 -7.07 -22.53 -21.86
N SER A 132 -8.39 -22.72 -21.81
CA SER A 132 -9.30 -21.66 -21.41
C SER A 132 -10.49 -22.26 -20.68
N THR A 133 -10.75 -21.78 -19.48
CA THR A 133 -11.92 -22.20 -18.72
C THR A 133 -12.37 -21.14 -17.75
N LEU A 134 -13.67 -20.98 -17.59
CA LEU A 134 -14.26 -20.26 -16.47
C LEU A 134 -14.18 -21.12 -15.22
N VAL A 135 -14.11 -20.47 -14.08
CA VAL A 135 -14.03 -21.11 -12.75
C VAL A 135 -15.11 -20.52 -11.86
N ARG A 136 -15.83 -21.38 -11.15
CA ARG A 136 -16.84 -20.96 -10.18
C ARG A 136 -16.17 -20.47 -8.90
N PRO A 137 -16.29 -19.19 -8.55
CA PRO A 137 -15.69 -18.66 -7.32
C PRO A 137 -16.47 -19.10 -6.08
N ASN A 138 -15.81 -19.08 -4.93
CA ASN A 138 -16.48 -19.29 -3.66
C ASN A 138 -17.58 -18.25 -3.44
N GLY A 139 -18.79 -18.71 -3.08
CA GLY A 139 -19.98 -17.86 -3.01
C GLY A 139 -20.69 -17.62 -4.35
N GLY A 140 -20.13 -18.09 -5.47
CA GLY A 140 -20.78 -18.08 -6.80
C GLY A 140 -21.14 -16.70 -7.36
N VAL A 141 -20.52 -15.61 -6.90
CA VAL A 141 -20.86 -14.23 -7.26
C VAL A 141 -19.63 -13.49 -7.77
N VAL A 142 -19.76 -12.83 -8.92
CA VAL A 142 -18.75 -11.91 -9.47
C VAL A 142 -19.13 -10.47 -9.11
N PRO A 143 -18.22 -9.69 -8.49
CA PRO A 143 -18.48 -8.28 -8.19
C PRO A 143 -18.77 -7.47 -9.45
N ARG A 144 -19.75 -6.55 -9.40
CA ARG A 144 -20.19 -5.75 -10.55
C ARG A 144 -19.06 -5.00 -11.27
N PHE A 145 -18.06 -4.52 -10.52
CA PHE A 145 -16.93 -3.82 -11.13
C PHE A 145 -16.00 -4.78 -11.92
N ILE A 146 -15.90 -6.06 -11.50
CA ILE A 146 -15.18 -7.10 -12.24
C ILE A 146 -15.95 -7.45 -13.51
N THR A 147 -17.27 -7.67 -13.40
CA THR A 147 -18.11 -7.89 -14.60
C THR A 147 -17.98 -6.73 -15.60
N GLY A 148 -17.96 -5.48 -15.12
CA GLY A 148 -17.76 -4.31 -15.98
C GLY A 148 -16.38 -4.24 -16.65
N LEU A 149 -15.36 -4.90 -16.10
CA LEU A 149 -14.01 -4.96 -16.67
C LEU A 149 -13.83 -6.15 -17.63
N THR A 150 -14.27 -7.35 -17.21
CA THR A 150 -13.98 -8.63 -17.86
C THR A 150 -15.13 -9.15 -18.71
N SER A 151 -16.32 -8.57 -18.59
CA SER A 151 -17.59 -9.08 -19.13
C SER A 151 -18.00 -10.46 -18.60
N ILE A 152 -17.30 -11.00 -17.60
CA ILE A 152 -17.66 -12.26 -16.95
C ILE A 152 -18.78 -11.97 -15.95
N THR A 153 -19.95 -12.60 -16.17
CA THR A 153 -21.12 -12.43 -15.32
C THR A 153 -21.20 -13.50 -14.23
N THR A 154 -22.00 -13.23 -13.22
CA THR A 154 -22.29 -14.22 -12.16
C THR A 154 -22.95 -15.48 -12.73
N GLU A 155 -23.80 -15.35 -13.73
CA GLU A 155 -24.48 -16.47 -14.40
C GLU A 155 -23.48 -17.39 -15.11
N MET A 156 -22.50 -16.81 -15.81
CA MET A 156 -21.46 -17.56 -16.52
C MET A 156 -20.64 -18.42 -15.54
N VAL A 157 -20.23 -17.88 -14.41
CA VAL A 157 -19.38 -18.62 -13.45
C VAL A 157 -20.17 -19.62 -12.59
N ARG A 158 -21.47 -19.43 -12.42
CA ARG A 158 -22.31 -20.42 -11.70
C ARG A 158 -22.36 -21.77 -12.38
N ALA A 159 -22.36 -21.79 -13.71
CA ALA A 159 -22.36 -23.02 -14.51
C ALA A 159 -20.94 -23.61 -14.67
N ALA A 160 -19.91 -22.89 -14.29
CA ALA A 160 -18.52 -23.30 -14.42
C ALA A 160 -18.11 -24.31 -13.31
N PRO A 161 -17.11 -25.17 -13.56
CA PRO A 161 -16.57 -26.08 -12.55
C PRO A 161 -15.86 -25.29 -11.44
N PRO A 162 -15.79 -25.83 -10.22
CA PRO A 162 -14.99 -25.25 -9.14
C PRO A 162 -13.50 -25.39 -9.42
N ILE A 163 -12.67 -24.60 -8.73
CA ILE A 163 -11.22 -24.60 -8.93
C ILE A 163 -10.57 -25.95 -8.63
N GLU A 164 -11.17 -26.75 -7.73
CA GLU A 164 -10.74 -28.09 -7.36
C GLU A 164 -10.76 -29.05 -8.57
N ASP A 165 -11.70 -28.89 -9.47
CA ASP A 165 -11.84 -29.71 -10.67
C ASP A 165 -10.97 -29.19 -11.83
N VAL A 166 -10.74 -27.87 -11.88
CA VAL A 166 -9.99 -27.21 -12.97
C VAL A 166 -8.48 -27.31 -12.77
N LEU A 167 -8.02 -27.13 -11.53
CA LEU A 167 -6.58 -26.97 -11.26
C LEU A 167 -5.74 -28.22 -11.56
N PRO A 168 -6.23 -29.47 -11.37
CA PRO A 168 -5.49 -30.66 -11.80
C PRO A 168 -5.20 -30.70 -13.30
N ALA A 169 -6.20 -30.42 -14.14
CA ALA A 169 -6.02 -30.35 -15.59
C ALA A 169 -5.11 -29.18 -16.01
N PHE A 170 -5.24 -28.02 -15.34
CA PHE A 170 -4.33 -26.90 -15.58
C PHE A 170 -2.89 -27.20 -15.15
N ARG A 171 -2.69 -27.93 -14.07
CA ARG A 171 -1.35 -28.39 -13.63
C ARG A 171 -0.71 -29.29 -14.67
N GLU A 172 -1.46 -30.21 -15.25
CA GLU A 172 -1.00 -31.06 -16.36
C GLU A 172 -0.67 -30.22 -17.60
N PHE A 173 -1.54 -29.28 -17.95
CA PHE A 173 -1.31 -28.34 -19.05
C PHE A 173 -0.05 -27.49 -18.78
N MET A 174 0.14 -26.95 -17.59
CA MET A 174 1.34 -26.16 -17.26
C MET A 174 2.61 -27.03 -17.30
N GLY A 175 2.57 -28.22 -16.76
CA GLY A 175 3.72 -29.09 -16.63
C GLY A 175 4.88 -28.39 -15.91
N GLU A 176 6.10 -28.69 -16.34
CA GLU A 176 7.34 -28.11 -15.77
C GLU A 176 7.89 -26.92 -16.57
N ARG A 177 7.10 -26.37 -17.49
CA ARG A 177 7.49 -25.26 -18.36
C ARG A 177 7.69 -23.98 -17.59
N VAL A 178 8.40 -23.02 -18.20
CA VAL A 178 8.52 -21.68 -17.64
C VAL A 178 7.16 -21.00 -17.67
N MET A 179 6.68 -20.59 -16.50
CA MET A 179 5.47 -19.78 -16.40
C MET A 179 5.77 -18.35 -16.84
N VAL A 180 4.95 -17.81 -17.75
CA VAL A 180 5.07 -16.43 -18.21
C VAL A 180 3.74 -15.72 -17.97
N ALA A 181 3.78 -14.47 -17.48
CA ALA A 181 2.61 -13.63 -17.37
C ALA A 181 2.97 -12.14 -17.46
N HIS A 182 1.97 -11.28 -17.72
CA HIS A 182 2.17 -9.84 -17.66
C HIS A 182 1.90 -9.33 -16.25
N ASN A 183 2.94 -8.92 -15.50
CA ASN A 183 2.94 -8.69 -14.06
C ASN A 183 2.82 -10.01 -13.27
N ALA A 184 3.60 -10.98 -13.65
CA ALA A 184 3.57 -12.38 -13.22
C ALA A 184 3.46 -12.62 -11.69
N ALA A 185 3.84 -11.64 -10.86
CA ALA A 185 3.68 -11.75 -9.40
C ALA A 185 2.21 -11.85 -8.96
N PHE A 186 1.28 -11.32 -9.76
CA PHE A 186 -0.15 -11.41 -9.51
C PHE A 186 -0.64 -12.84 -9.80
N ASP A 187 -0.51 -13.29 -11.02
CA ASP A 187 -0.99 -14.62 -11.46
C ASP A 187 -0.33 -15.74 -10.69
N PHE A 188 0.99 -15.62 -10.49
CA PHE A 188 1.75 -16.55 -9.68
C PHE A 188 1.20 -16.63 -8.25
N GLY A 189 0.89 -15.49 -7.61
CA GLY A 189 0.38 -15.47 -6.24
C GLY A 189 -0.96 -16.19 -6.07
N PHE A 190 -1.85 -16.08 -7.05
CA PHE A 190 -3.13 -16.79 -7.05
C PHE A 190 -2.97 -18.28 -7.31
N LEU A 191 -2.15 -18.68 -8.27
CA LEU A 191 -1.88 -20.09 -8.57
C LEU A 191 -1.11 -20.77 -7.42
N ASP A 192 -0.07 -20.15 -6.89
CA ASP A 192 0.69 -20.71 -5.77
C ASP A 192 -0.18 -20.92 -4.52
N PHE A 193 -1.11 -19.98 -4.26
CA PHE A 193 -2.07 -20.13 -3.17
C PHE A 193 -2.96 -21.37 -3.36
N GLU A 194 -3.55 -21.55 -4.55
CA GLU A 194 -4.43 -22.68 -4.83
C GLU A 194 -3.64 -24.01 -4.93
N TYR A 195 -2.42 -24.01 -5.46
CA TYR A 195 -1.53 -25.18 -5.47
C TYR A 195 -1.21 -25.65 -4.04
N ARG A 196 -0.88 -24.72 -3.14
CA ARG A 196 -0.64 -25.07 -1.72
C ARG A 196 -1.88 -25.60 -1.04
N ARG A 197 -3.03 -24.98 -1.34
CA ARG A 197 -4.31 -25.38 -0.73
C ARG A 197 -4.74 -26.78 -1.17
N LEU A 198 -4.63 -27.08 -2.47
CA LEU A 198 -5.16 -28.33 -3.04
C LEU A 198 -4.13 -29.47 -3.07
N PHE A 199 -2.88 -29.17 -3.34
CA PHE A 199 -1.84 -30.19 -3.51
C PHE A 199 -0.83 -30.23 -2.35
N GLY A 200 -0.92 -29.31 -1.38
CA GLY A 200 0.05 -29.22 -0.28
C GLY A 200 1.43 -28.72 -0.69
N ILE A 201 1.66 -28.44 -1.97
CA ILE A 201 2.92 -27.99 -2.53
C ILE A 201 2.74 -26.67 -3.26
N GLY A 202 3.76 -25.79 -3.21
CA GLY A 202 3.74 -24.54 -3.96
C GLY A 202 4.04 -24.73 -5.44
N LEU A 203 3.74 -23.70 -6.23
CA LEU A 203 4.09 -23.65 -7.64
C LEU A 203 5.61 -23.53 -7.80
N ALA A 204 6.25 -24.50 -8.48
CA ALA A 204 7.69 -24.64 -8.58
C ALA A 204 8.27 -24.19 -9.94
N ASN A 205 7.42 -23.82 -10.90
CA ASN A 205 7.83 -23.42 -12.24
C ASN A 205 8.74 -22.19 -12.22
N PRO A 206 9.81 -22.13 -13.04
CA PRO A 206 10.52 -20.88 -13.28
C PRO A 206 9.57 -19.81 -13.81
N VAL A 207 9.79 -18.53 -13.49
CA VAL A 207 8.86 -17.44 -13.84
C VAL A 207 9.57 -16.37 -14.65
N LEU A 208 8.98 -16.01 -15.79
CA LEU A 208 9.29 -14.80 -16.55
C LEU A 208 8.12 -13.82 -16.50
N CYS A 209 8.42 -12.54 -16.45
CA CYS A 209 7.43 -11.46 -16.41
C CYS A 209 7.63 -10.51 -17.58
N THR A 210 6.69 -10.48 -18.53
CA THR A 210 6.79 -9.60 -19.70
C THR A 210 6.81 -8.12 -19.33
N LEU A 211 6.20 -7.71 -18.20
CA LEU A 211 6.33 -6.37 -17.66
C LEU A 211 7.78 -6.06 -17.21
N ARG A 212 8.49 -7.01 -16.62
CA ARG A 212 9.91 -6.85 -16.26
C ARG A 212 10.79 -6.83 -17.50
N MET A 213 10.53 -7.74 -18.46
CA MET A 213 11.24 -7.77 -19.74
C MET A 213 11.06 -6.44 -20.49
N SER A 214 9.87 -5.86 -20.52
CA SER A 214 9.64 -4.53 -21.13
C SER A 214 10.44 -3.41 -20.46
N ARG A 215 10.68 -3.50 -19.16
CA ARG A 215 11.56 -2.55 -18.46
C ARG A 215 13.02 -2.71 -18.83
N ARG A 216 13.43 -3.94 -19.04
CA ARG A 216 14.81 -4.30 -19.41
C ARG A 216 15.13 -3.94 -20.86
N PHE A 217 14.24 -4.31 -21.78
CA PHE A 217 14.49 -4.15 -23.22
C PHE A 217 14.05 -2.78 -23.77
N MET A 218 13.14 -2.09 -23.08
CA MET A 218 12.58 -0.80 -23.51
C MET A 218 12.61 0.22 -22.36
N PRO A 219 13.80 0.64 -21.88
CA PRO A 219 13.92 1.49 -20.70
C PRO A 219 13.25 2.87 -20.87
N SER A 220 13.23 3.41 -22.10
CA SER A 220 12.63 4.72 -22.42
C SER A 220 11.09 4.72 -22.38
N LEU A 221 10.43 3.57 -22.49
CA LEU A 221 8.98 3.49 -22.50
C LEU A 221 8.39 3.77 -21.11
N LYS A 222 7.50 4.77 -21.00
CA LYS A 222 6.93 5.22 -19.71
C LYS A 222 5.73 4.41 -19.26
N ARG A 223 4.89 3.95 -20.18
CA ARG A 223 3.66 3.20 -19.89
C ARG A 223 3.82 1.77 -20.41
N ARG A 224 3.58 0.78 -19.54
CA ARG A 224 3.87 -0.64 -19.79
C ARG A 224 2.69 -1.56 -19.41
N ARG A 225 1.46 -1.06 -19.53
CA ARG A 225 0.27 -1.92 -19.44
C ARG A 225 0.25 -2.83 -20.67
N LEU A 226 -0.33 -4.01 -20.53
CA LEU A 226 -0.39 -5.03 -21.56
C LEU A 226 -0.96 -4.48 -22.87
N ASP A 227 -2.11 -3.79 -22.79
CA ASP A 227 -2.78 -3.15 -23.91
C ASP A 227 -1.91 -2.10 -24.62
N LEU A 228 -1.23 -1.26 -23.85
CA LEU A 228 -0.38 -0.21 -24.44
C LEU A 228 0.91 -0.76 -25.07
N LEU A 229 1.40 -1.88 -24.55
CA LEU A 229 2.52 -2.60 -25.20
C LEU A 229 2.04 -3.30 -26.47
N ALA A 230 0.87 -3.93 -26.45
CA ALA A 230 0.26 -4.54 -27.63
C ALA A 230 0.03 -3.51 -28.74
N GLU A 231 -0.55 -2.34 -28.41
CA GLU A 231 -0.72 -1.22 -29.35
C GLU A 231 0.64 -0.72 -29.89
N HIS A 232 1.65 -0.61 -29.04
CA HIS A 232 2.99 -0.14 -29.43
C HIS A 232 3.64 -1.06 -30.48
N PHE A 233 3.38 -2.37 -30.42
CA PHE A 233 3.90 -3.35 -31.35
C PHE A 233 2.91 -3.74 -32.45
N GLY A 234 1.74 -3.12 -32.51
CA GLY A 234 0.70 -3.42 -33.51
C GLY A 234 0.06 -4.80 -33.34
N LEU A 235 0.00 -5.31 -32.12
CA LEU A 235 -0.63 -6.60 -31.80
C LEU A 235 -2.15 -6.45 -31.69
N SER A 236 -2.89 -7.55 -31.93
CA SER A 236 -4.35 -7.57 -31.79
C SER A 236 -4.78 -7.40 -30.33
N LEU A 237 -5.79 -6.56 -30.12
CA LEU A 237 -6.46 -6.38 -28.82
C LEU A 237 -7.73 -7.23 -28.69
N GLU A 238 -7.95 -8.17 -29.61
CA GLU A 238 -9.12 -9.05 -29.58
C GLU A 238 -9.12 -9.94 -28.32
N GLY A 239 -10.25 -10.01 -27.65
CA GLY A 239 -10.38 -10.76 -26.40
C GLY A 239 -9.76 -10.07 -25.17
N ARG A 240 -9.46 -8.77 -25.24
CA ARG A 240 -8.96 -8.00 -24.10
C ARG A 240 -9.88 -8.11 -22.88
N HIS A 241 -9.26 -8.20 -21.69
CA HIS A 241 -9.94 -8.45 -20.42
C HIS A 241 -10.67 -9.79 -20.36
N ARG A 242 -10.14 -10.78 -21.07
CA ARG A 242 -10.47 -12.18 -20.97
C ARG A 242 -9.15 -12.95 -20.87
N GLY A 243 -9.09 -13.90 -19.95
CA GLY A 243 -7.85 -14.61 -19.63
C GLY A 243 -7.13 -15.16 -20.86
N LEU A 244 -7.87 -15.76 -21.83
CA LEU A 244 -7.23 -16.28 -23.05
C LEU A 244 -6.72 -15.18 -23.99
N GLY A 245 -7.45 -14.06 -24.12
CA GLY A 245 -7.03 -12.93 -24.95
C GLY A 245 -5.79 -12.23 -24.40
N ASP A 246 -5.76 -11.97 -23.08
CA ASP A 246 -4.65 -11.31 -22.43
C ASP A 246 -3.42 -12.23 -22.38
N ALA A 247 -3.59 -13.56 -22.19
CA ALA A 247 -2.52 -14.56 -22.33
C ALA A 247 -1.94 -14.59 -23.75
N ARG A 248 -2.77 -14.44 -24.81
CA ARG A 248 -2.29 -14.36 -26.18
C ARG A 248 -1.44 -13.11 -26.41
N MET A 249 -1.92 -11.94 -25.99
CA MET A 249 -1.12 -10.71 -26.08
C MET A 249 0.20 -10.82 -25.32
N ALA A 250 0.20 -11.43 -24.13
CA ALA A 250 1.42 -11.66 -23.36
C ALA A 250 2.38 -12.63 -24.06
N ALA A 251 1.86 -13.63 -24.78
CA ALA A 251 2.64 -14.59 -25.56
C ALA A 251 3.27 -13.96 -26.80
N GLU A 252 2.52 -13.14 -27.53
CA GLU A 252 3.04 -12.39 -28.67
C GLU A 252 4.11 -11.37 -28.23
N LEU A 253 3.93 -10.69 -27.09
CA LEU A 253 4.96 -9.85 -26.48
C LEU A 253 6.18 -10.64 -26.06
N LEU A 254 6.00 -11.85 -25.49
CA LEU A 254 7.13 -12.73 -25.17
C LEU A 254 7.94 -13.04 -26.43
N SER A 255 7.30 -13.39 -27.55
CA SER A 255 7.97 -13.67 -28.83
C SER A 255 8.86 -12.49 -29.26
N ILE A 256 8.36 -11.26 -29.17
CA ILE A 256 9.11 -10.03 -29.49
C ILE A 256 10.30 -9.86 -28.51
N PHE A 257 10.07 -10.08 -27.22
CA PHE A 257 11.14 -9.94 -26.22
C PHE A 257 12.20 -11.04 -26.32
N LEU A 258 11.86 -12.25 -26.76
CA LEU A 258 12.83 -13.30 -27.06
C LEU A 258 13.71 -12.90 -28.26
N GLU A 259 13.14 -12.26 -29.27
CA GLU A 259 13.91 -11.71 -30.40
C GLU A 259 14.84 -10.57 -29.95
N MET A 260 14.38 -9.68 -29.08
CA MET A 260 15.22 -8.63 -28.50
C MET A 260 16.38 -9.21 -27.66
N ALA A 261 16.09 -10.25 -26.86
CA ALA A 261 17.11 -10.96 -26.07
C ALA A 261 18.18 -11.56 -26.97
N ASP A 262 17.77 -12.23 -28.06
CA ASP A 262 18.64 -12.83 -29.06
C ASP A 262 19.58 -11.80 -29.69
N ARG A 263 19.05 -10.64 -30.09
CA ARG A 263 19.82 -9.51 -30.63
C ARG A 263 20.82 -8.95 -29.60
N MET A 264 20.57 -9.12 -28.29
CA MET A 264 21.49 -8.75 -27.21
C MET A 264 22.48 -9.86 -26.83
N GLY A 265 22.51 -10.97 -27.57
CA GLY A 265 23.39 -12.12 -27.32
C GLY A 265 22.90 -13.05 -26.22
N ILE A 266 21.65 -12.89 -25.75
CA ILE A 266 21.01 -13.80 -24.79
C ILE A 266 20.26 -14.87 -25.60
N THR A 267 20.95 -15.95 -25.94
CA THR A 267 20.43 -17.00 -26.84
C THR A 267 19.92 -18.24 -26.12
N ARG A 268 20.10 -18.31 -24.78
CA ARG A 268 19.74 -19.47 -23.96
C ARG A 268 18.78 -19.11 -22.84
N LEU A 269 17.88 -20.05 -22.49
CA LEU A 269 16.85 -19.84 -21.47
C LEU A 269 17.45 -19.61 -20.07
N ASP A 270 18.49 -20.35 -19.67
CA ASP A 270 19.16 -20.15 -18.38
C ASP A 270 19.74 -18.73 -18.26
N ARG A 271 20.29 -18.19 -19.34
CA ARG A 271 20.81 -16.82 -19.37
C ARG A 271 19.70 -15.78 -19.34
N LEU A 272 18.57 -16.04 -20.01
CA LEU A 272 17.41 -15.16 -19.96
C LEU A 272 16.78 -15.14 -18.56
N LEU A 273 16.65 -16.30 -17.91
CA LEU A 273 16.17 -16.39 -16.52
C LEU A 273 17.10 -15.65 -15.57
N ASP A 274 18.43 -15.83 -15.73
CA ASP A 274 19.43 -15.11 -14.95
C ASP A 274 19.32 -13.58 -15.16
N ASP A 275 19.30 -13.09 -16.39
CA ASP A 275 19.12 -11.66 -16.70
C ASP A 275 17.79 -11.14 -16.13
N HIS A 276 16.70 -11.91 -16.25
CA HIS A 276 15.41 -11.56 -15.70
C HIS A 276 15.42 -11.52 -14.17
N HIS A 277 16.11 -12.45 -13.48
CA HIS A 277 16.16 -12.51 -12.02
C HIS A 277 17.17 -11.53 -11.42
N ARG A 278 18.30 -11.32 -12.06
CA ARG A 278 19.25 -10.28 -11.66
C ARG A 278 18.58 -8.91 -11.68
N GLY A 279 17.63 -8.69 -12.57
CA GLY A 279 16.96 -7.40 -12.73
C GLY A 279 18.02 -6.32 -12.88
N LEU A 280 17.71 -5.09 -12.47
CA LEU A 280 18.73 -4.05 -12.30
C LEU A 280 19.70 -4.31 -11.12
N ALA A 281 19.52 -5.37 -10.34
CA ALA A 281 20.45 -5.78 -9.28
C ALA A 281 21.74 -6.45 -9.82
N GLY A 282 21.77 -6.89 -11.07
CA GLY A 282 22.97 -7.39 -11.75
C GLY A 282 23.71 -6.35 -12.58
N MET A 283 23.17 -5.16 -12.78
CA MET A 283 24.02 -4.02 -13.12
C MET A 283 24.97 -3.82 -11.95
N ARG A 284 26.28 -3.91 -12.17
CA ARG A 284 27.26 -3.29 -11.28
C ARG A 284 26.80 -1.85 -11.15
N ILE A 285 26.11 -1.54 -10.05
CA ILE A 285 25.74 -0.17 -9.74
C ILE A 285 27.07 0.52 -9.54
N GLU A 286 27.51 1.30 -10.50
CA GLU A 286 28.66 2.17 -10.29
C GLU A 286 28.30 3.05 -9.10
N ARG A 287 29.04 2.87 -8.04
CA ARG A 287 28.85 3.62 -6.79
C ARG A 287 29.93 4.67 -6.77
N HIS A 288 29.52 5.90 -7.01
CA HIS A 288 30.45 7.02 -7.07
C HIS A 288 30.68 7.66 -5.69
N VAL A 289 29.82 7.36 -4.70
CA VAL A 289 29.99 7.84 -3.32
C VAL A 289 30.92 6.91 -2.55
N PRO A 290 32.06 7.42 -2.02
CA PRO A 290 32.99 6.62 -1.25
C PRO A 290 32.34 6.03 0.02
N PRO A 291 32.69 4.79 0.41
CA PRO A 291 32.18 4.19 1.65
C PRO A 291 32.44 5.02 2.90
N ASP A 292 33.59 5.71 2.94
CA ASP A 292 33.99 6.57 4.07
C ASP A 292 33.07 7.78 4.24
N GLU A 293 32.59 8.39 3.15
CA GLU A 293 31.60 9.46 3.21
C GLU A 293 30.29 8.97 3.80
N ILE A 294 29.87 7.74 3.47
CA ILE A 294 28.67 7.13 4.04
C ILE A 294 28.86 6.81 5.53
N ALA A 295 30.06 6.33 5.88
CA ALA A 295 30.41 6.03 7.28
C ALA A 295 30.52 7.30 8.16
N ALA A 296 30.83 8.44 7.57
CA ALA A 296 30.89 9.74 8.27
C ALA A 296 29.51 10.36 8.55
N ILE A 297 28.44 9.84 7.93
CA ILE A 297 27.07 10.35 8.16
C ILE A 297 26.66 10.12 9.62
N PRO A 298 26.06 11.12 10.31
CA PRO A 298 25.66 10.97 11.70
C PRO A 298 24.49 9.97 11.88
N HIS A 299 24.41 9.35 13.07
CA HIS A 299 23.29 8.49 13.48
C HIS A 299 22.08 9.28 14.00
N ALA A 300 21.87 10.50 13.52
CA ALA A 300 20.81 11.39 13.95
C ALA A 300 19.59 11.32 12.99
N PRO A 301 18.40 11.75 13.43
CA PRO A 301 17.32 12.06 12.51
C PRO A 301 17.71 13.23 11.61
N GLY A 302 17.13 13.29 10.40
CA GLY A 302 17.43 14.38 9.48
C GLY A 302 16.98 14.12 8.05
N VAL A 303 17.39 15.02 7.16
CA VAL A 303 17.19 14.92 5.72
C VAL A 303 18.51 14.72 5.01
N TYR A 304 18.47 13.97 3.90
CA TYR A 304 19.61 13.76 3.02
C TYR A 304 19.23 14.14 1.58
N LEU A 305 20.17 14.77 0.90
CA LEU A 305 20.05 15.25 -0.45
C LEU A 305 21.07 14.52 -1.32
N MET A 306 20.60 13.84 -2.36
CA MET A 306 21.44 13.11 -3.30
C MET A 306 21.63 13.93 -4.58
N ARG A 307 22.87 14.12 -4.99
CA ARG A 307 23.26 14.96 -6.13
C ARG A 307 24.03 14.16 -7.17
N ASN A 308 23.89 14.56 -8.45
CA ASN A 308 24.67 14.01 -9.54
C ASN A 308 26.09 14.59 -9.58
N GLU A 309 26.88 14.17 -10.57
CA GLU A 309 28.25 14.66 -10.81
C GLU A 309 28.33 16.17 -11.00
N ARG A 310 27.31 16.76 -11.64
CA ARG A 310 27.21 18.20 -11.87
C ARG A 310 26.73 19.00 -10.66
N GLY A 311 26.38 18.32 -9.57
CA GLY A 311 25.83 18.94 -8.37
C GLY A 311 24.30 19.14 -8.41
N ASP A 312 23.61 18.72 -9.48
CA ASP A 312 22.16 18.84 -9.56
C ASP A 312 21.49 17.90 -8.55
N LEU A 313 20.43 18.39 -7.91
CA LEU A 313 19.68 17.63 -6.93
C LEU A 313 18.80 16.57 -7.60
N LEU A 314 19.04 15.30 -7.26
CA LEU A 314 18.29 14.16 -7.77
C LEU A 314 17.14 13.76 -6.84
N TYR A 315 17.41 13.72 -5.53
CA TYR A 315 16.50 13.18 -4.54
C TYR A 315 16.68 13.85 -3.19
N VAL A 316 15.59 14.03 -2.46
CA VAL A 316 15.55 14.41 -1.04
C VAL A 316 14.81 13.32 -0.28
N GLY A 317 15.35 12.90 0.85
CA GLY A 317 14.69 11.93 1.72
C GLY A 317 14.95 12.22 3.18
N LYS A 318 14.05 11.75 4.05
CA LYS A 318 14.19 11.81 5.50
C LYS A 318 14.60 10.47 6.09
N ALA A 319 15.21 10.53 7.24
CA ALA A 319 15.55 9.36 8.05
C ALA A 319 15.38 9.65 9.54
N ARG A 320 15.11 8.60 10.34
CA ARG A 320 15.25 8.61 11.79
C ARG A 320 16.71 8.43 12.19
N ARG A 321 17.46 7.70 11.38
CA ARG A 321 18.88 7.44 11.47
C ARG A 321 19.46 7.61 10.08
N LEU A 322 20.12 8.75 9.84
CA LEU A 322 20.63 9.13 8.52
C LEU A 322 21.58 8.08 7.95
N ARG A 323 22.59 7.65 8.75
CA ARG A 323 23.60 6.68 8.30
C ARG A 323 22.96 5.37 7.84
N GLU A 324 22.13 4.74 8.66
CA GLU A 324 21.50 3.46 8.34
C GLU A 324 20.60 3.57 7.11
N ARG A 325 19.87 4.66 7.02
CA ARG A 325 18.99 4.90 5.88
C ARG A 325 19.76 5.10 4.59
N VAL A 326 20.79 5.93 4.61
CA VAL A 326 21.63 6.19 3.44
C VAL A 326 22.39 4.91 3.05
N SER A 327 23.01 4.21 4.01
CA SER A 327 23.69 2.94 3.76
C SER A 327 22.78 1.91 3.10
N SER A 328 21.49 1.89 3.45
CA SER A 328 20.52 0.95 2.85
C SER A 328 20.32 1.12 1.35
N TYR A 329 20.66 2.25 0.77
CA TYR A 329 20.65 2.46 -0.69
C TYR A 329 21.84 1.80 -1.38
N PHE A 330 22.93 1.60 -0.65
CA PHE A 330 24.20 1.10 -1.17
C PHE A 330 24.43 -0.38 -0.84
N THR A 331 23.44 -1.10 -0.32
CA THR A 331 23.49 -2.55 -0.11
C THR A 331 23.32 -3.34 -1.42
N ALA A 332 23.68 -4.62 -1.42
CA ALA A 332 23.66 -5.45 -2.63
C ALA A 332 22.24 -5.71 -3.17
N SER A 333 21.19 -5.58 -2.33
CA SER A 333 19.79 -5.89 -2.67
C SER A 333 18.90 -4.65 -2.71
N VAL A 334 19.09 -3.78 -3.69
CA VAL A 334 18.22 -2.60 -3.87
C VAL A 334 17.23 -2.81 -5.02
N LYS A 335 16.01 -2.25 -4.88
CA LYS A 335 15.00 -2.26 -5.94
C LYS A 335 15.51 -1.51 -7.17
N ALA A 336 15.12 -1.95 -8.36
CA ALA A 336 15.54 -1.39 -9.65
C ALA A 336 15.54 0.15 -9.74
N ARG A 337 14.50 0.81 -9.23
CA ARG A 337 14.42 2.27 -9.22
C ARG A 337 15.38 2.94 -8.25
N THR A 338 15.70 2.27 -7.15
CA THR A 338 16.71 2.73 -6.19
C THR A 338 18.10 2.56 -6.79
N ALA A 339 18.33 1.48 -7.52
CA ALA A 339 19.56 1.20 -8.26
C ALA A 339 19.82 2.28 -9.33
N GLU A 340 18.79 2.65 -10.11
CA GLU A 340 18.85 3.74 -11.09
C GLU A 340 19.22 5.09 -10.43
N LEU A 341 18.59 5.42 -9.29
CA LEU A 341 18.95 6.61 -8.54
C LEU A 341 20.43 6.56 -8.10
N VAL A 342 20.84 5.45 -7.45
CA VAL A 342 22.19 5.29 -6.88
C VAL A 342 23.28 5.37 -7.93
N SER A 343 23.06 4.86 -9.16
CA SER A 343 24.02 4.95 -10.27
C SER A 343 24.26 6.38 -10.77
N HIS A 344 23.41 7.33 -10.40
CA HIS A 344 23.56 8.76 -10.76
C HIS A 344 23.98 9.62 -9.55
N VAL A 345 24.14 9.02 -8.34
CA VAL A 345 24.51 9.78 -7.14
C VAL A 345 26.02 9.82 -6.99
N TYR A 346 26.58 11.02 -7.02
CA TYR A 346 27.99 11.30 -6.81
C TYR A 346 28.29 11.97 -5.48
N ARG A 347 27.28 12.61 -4.86
CA ARG A 347 27.44 13.33 -3.59
C ARG A 347 26.19 13.23 -2.74
N ILE A 348 26.36 13.08 -1.43
CA ILE A 348 25.30 13.08 -0.44
C ILE A 348 25.53 14.19 0.56
N GLU A 349 24.61 15.13 0.62
CA GLU A 349 24.55 16.17 1.64
C GLU A 349 23.55 15.73 2.71
N THR A 350 23.93 15.81 3.98
CA THR A 350 23.04 15.50 5.10
C THR A 350 22.80 16.74 5.95
N ARG A 351 21.57 16.90 6.42
CA ARG A 351 21.14 17.94 7.36
C ARG A 351 20.51 17.26 8.56
N PRO A 352 21.26 17.08 9.65
CA PRO A 352 20.70 16.55 10.88
C PRO A 352 19.55 17.43 11.38
N ALA A 353 18.51 16.78 11.88
CA ALA A 353 17.36 17.40 12.53
C ALA A 353 17.30 16.92 13.99
N ARG A 354 16.64 17.67 14.86
CA ARG A 354 16.52 17.33 16.28
C ARG A 354 15.51 16.22 16.54
N SER A 355 14.56 16.07 15.62
CA SER A 355 13.52 15.07 15.75
C SER A 355 13.09 14.50 14.39
N PRO A 356 12.48 13.30 14.37
CA PRO A 356 11.86 12.77 13.18
C PRO A 356 10.73 13.66 12.62
N LEU A 357 10.06 14.44 13.47
CA LEU A 357 9.05 15.41 13.06
C LEU A 357 9.70 16.56 12.26
N GLU A 358 10.76 17.15 12.78
CA GLU A 358 11.51 18.21 12.10
C GLU A 358 12.05 17.71 10.74
N ALA A 359 12.66 16.52 10.73
CA ALA A 359 13.10 15.88 9.48
C ALA A 359 11.98 15.70 8.46
N ALA A 360 10.77 15.37 8.89
CA ALA A 360 9.62 15.19 8.01
C ALA A 360 9.11 16.53 7.43
N LEU A 361 9.11 17.58 8.24
CA LEU A 361 8.73 18.92 7.82
C LEU A 361 9.76 19.52 6.84
N ASP A 362 11.05 19.33 7.12
CA ASP A 362 12.13 19.77 6.25
C ASP A 362 12.16 19.03 4.91
N GLU A 363 11.97 17.70 4.91
CA GLU A 363 11.84 16.93 3.67
C GLU A 363 10.72 17.50 2.79
N ALA A 364 9.53 17.71 3.35
CA ALA A 364 8.39 18.24 2.61
C ALA A 364 8.66 19.64 2.05
N ARG A 365 9.24 20.52 2.86
CA ARG A 365 9.64 21.86 2.44
C ARG A 365 10.65 21.83 1.29
N LEU A 366 11.74 21.06 1.46
CA LEU A 366 12.80 20.96 0.44
C LEU A 366 12.30 20.35 -0.88
N ILE A 367 11.44 19.32 -0.82
CA ILE A 367 10.86 18.74 -2.05
C ILE A 367 9.97 19.73 -2.77
N ARG A 368 9.18 20.53 -2.05
CA ARG A 368 8.33 21.56 -2.65
C ARG A 368 9.12 22.69 -3.30
N GLU A 369 10.17 23.15 -2.63
CA GLU A 369 11.03 24.24 -3.09
C GLU A 369 11.92 23.80 -4.26
N LEU A 370 12.58 22.67 -4.14
CA LEU A 370 13.63 22.21 -5.06
C LEU A 370 13.14 21.26 -6.15
N LYS A 371 11.96 20.66 -6.00
CA LYS A 371 11.29 19.76 -6.97
C LYS A 371 12.19 18.66 -7.56
N PRO A 372 12.88 17.84 -6.77
CA PRO A 372 13.85 16.87 -7.27
C PRO A 372 13.19 15.83 -8.20
N PRO A 373 13.89 15.39 -9.28
CA PRO A 373 13.31 14.53 -10.31
C PRO A 373 12.84 13.16 -9.79
N TYR A 374 13.51 12.61 -8.80
CA TYR A 374 13.16 11.28 -8.25
C TYR A 374 12.12 11.30 -7.11
N ASN A 375 11.74 12.46 -6.56
CA ASN A 375 10.69 12.59 -5.53
C ASN A 375 9.29 12.63 -6.13
N ARG A 376 8.79 11.50 -6.66
CA ARG A 376 7.46 11.46 -7.31
C ARG A 376 6.27 11.62 -6.36
N MET A 377 6.41 11.18 -5.09
CA MET A 377 5.26 11.12 -4.17
C MET A 377 4.82 12.49 -3.64
N LEU A 378 5.72 13.48 -3.61
CA LEU A 378 5.44 14.81 -3.07
C LEU A 378 5.34 15.89 -4.15
N LYS A 379 5.52 15.56 -5.43
CA LYS A 379 5.28 16.48 -6.57
C LYS A 379 3.81 16.88 -6.74
N SER A 380 2.87 16.02 -6.29
CA SER A 380 1.48 16.39 -6.05
C SER A 380 1.17 15.95 -4.62
N ALA A 381 1.16 16.88 -3.68
CA ALA A 381 0.63 16.61 -2.35
C ALA A 381 -0.73 15.96 -2.53
N ALA A 382 -0.88 14.73 -2.02
CA ALA A 382 -2.20 14.10 -2.02
C ALA A 382 -3.15 15.07 -1.33
N PRO A 383 -4.30 15.39 -1.93
CA PRO A 383 -5.19 16.40 -1.38
C PRO A 383 -5.60 15.97 0.03
N ALA A 384 -5.46 16.89 0.98
CA ALA A 384 -6.01 16.73 2.31
C ALA A 384 -7.53 16.90 2.22
N TYR A 385 -8.26 16.02 2.90
CA TYR A 385 -9.71 16.05 2.97
C TYR A 385 -10.14 16.39 4.40
N PHE A 386 -11.21 17.15 4.51
CA PHE A 386 -11.83 17.51 5.77
C PHE A 386 -13.28 17.08 5.77
N ILE A 387 -13.76 16.58 6.89
CA ILE A 387 -15.18 16.43 7.13
C ILE A 387 -15.69 17.81 7.57
N LYS A 388 -16.64 18.37 6.82
CA LYS A 388 -17.20 19.71 7.04
C LYS A 388 -18.64 19.60 7.51
N LEU A 389 -18.97 20.35 8.58
CA LEU A 389 -20.33 20.64 9.03
C LEU A 389 -20.48 22.16 9.12
N ASP A 390 -21.58 22.68 8.54
CA ASP A 390 -21.96 24.07 8.65
C ASP A 390 -23.07 24.18 9.70
N MET A 391 -22.70 24.59 10.89
CA MET A 391 -23.63 24.68 12.04
C MET A 391 -24.51 25.93 12.00
N MET A 392 -24.31 26.80 11.00
CA MET A 392 -25.20 27.95 10.75
C MET A 392 -26.37 27.57 9.82
N ASP A 393 -26.33 26.41 9.18
CA ASP A 393 -27.46 25.83 8.47
C ASP A 393 -28.48 25.28 9.50
N GLU A 394 -29.76 25.54 9.34
CA GLU A 394 -30.82 25.00 10.20
C GLU A 394 -30.85 23.46 10.15
N PHE A 395 -30.52 22.86 8.98
CA PHE A 395 -30.41 21.43 8.77
C PHE A 395 -29.02 21.05 8.27
N PRO A 396 -27.98 21.06 9.15
CA PRO A 396 -26.60 20.78 8.76
C PRO A 396 -26.45 19.42 8.12
N ARG A 397 -25.53 19.31 7.15
CA ARG A 397 -25.12 18.06 6.54
C ARG A 397 -23.65 17.79 6.76
N VAL A 398 -23.30 16.51 6.85
CA VAL A 398 -21.91 16.07 6.89
C VAL A 398 -21.39 15.96 5.46
N THR A 399 -20.36 16.72 5.12
CA THR A 399 -19.79 16.77 3.77
C THR A 399 -18.28 16.63 3.80
N ILE A 400 -17.68 16.40 2.62
CA ILE A 400 -16.22 16.36 2.47
C ILE A 400 -15.76 17.58 1.69
N SER A 401 -14.73 18.25 2.20
CA SER A 401 -14.11 19.41 1.59
C SER A 401 -12.61 19.20 1.44
N THR A 402 -12.02 19.74 0.39
CA THR A 402 -10.56 19.89 0.22
C THR A 402 -10.06 21.27 0.66
N ARG A 403 -10.98 22.15 1.05
CA ARG A 403 -10.70 23.50 1.51
C ARG A 403 -11.19 23.66 2.93
N MET A 404 -10.43 24.36 3.74
CA MET A 404 -10.82 24.76 5.08
C MET A 404 -11.21 26.25 5.06
N SER A 405 -12.41 26.54 5.52
CA SER A 405 -12.92 27.90 5.66
C SER A 405 -12.85 28.32 7.13
N ALA A 406 -12.40 29.52 7.38
CA ALA A 406 -12.39 30.13 8.73
C ALA A 406 -13.73 30.80 9.12
N GLN A 407 -14.82 30.48 8.41
CA GLN A 407 -16.14 31.02 8.71
C GLN A 407 -16.63 30.56 10.09
N ARG A 408 -17.19 31.49 10.85
CA ARG A 408 -17.81 31.21 12.14
C ARG A 408 -18.94 30.18 11.99
N GLY A 409 -18.98 29.20 12.89
CA GLY A 409 -20.00 28.15 12.86
C GLY A 409 -19.72 27.01 11.90
N VAL A 410 -18.65 27.06 11.09
CA VAL A 410 -18.26 25.95 10.22
C VAL A 410 -17.18 25.10 10.90
N MET A 411 -17.49 23.83 11.12
CA MET A 411 -16.57 22.86 11.70
C MET A 411 -15.85 22.08 10.59
N HIS A 412 -14.52 21.90 10.76
CA HIS A 412 -13.71 21.06 9.91
C HIS A 412 -12.94 20.06 10.77
N LEU A 413 -13.08 18.77 10.47
CA LEU A 413 -12.33 17.71 11.12
C LEU A 413 -11.36 17.07 10.11
N GLY A 414 -10.14 16.81 10.52
CA GLY A 414 -9.09 16.26 9.66
C GLY A 414 -7.72 16.87 10.00
N PRO A 415 -6.77 16.88 9.09
CA PRO A 415 -6.81 16.43 7.69
C PRO A 415 -6.80 14.91 7.53
N PHE A 416 -7.51 14.40 6.55
CA PHE A 416 -7.52 13.00 6.18
C PHE A 416 -6.83 12.79 4.82
N ILE A 417 -6.19 11.64 4.64
CA ILE A 417 -5.58 11.24 3.36
C ILE A 417 -6.45 10.17 2.71
N GLY A 418 -6.77 10.36 1.41
CA GLY A 418 -7.56 9.44 0.62
C GLY A 418 -9.07 9.65 0.74
N ARG A 419 -9.70 10.08 -0.36
CA ARG A 419 -11.12 10.44 -0.43
C ARG A 419 -12.05 9.25 -0.20
N ARG A 420 -11.82 8.14 -0.92
CA ARG A 420 -12.77 7.01 -0.95
C ARG A 420 -13.10 6.43 0.44
N GLY A 421 -12.09 6.26 1.29
CA GLY A 421 -12.30 5.68 2.61
C GLY A 421 -13.09 6.56 3.58
N ILE A 422 -13.04 7.90 3.39
CA ILE A 422 -13.78 8.85 4.23
C ILE A 422 -15.20 9.04 3.69
N GLU A 423 -15.34 9.13 2.37
CA GLU A 423 -16.62 9.35 1.69
C GLU A 423 -17.63 8.25 2.06
N HIS A 424 -17.18 7.00 2.04
CA HIS A 424 -17.99 5.86 2.42
C HIS A 424 -18.43 5.93 3.90
N SER A 425 -17.51 6.25 4.80
CA SER A 425 -17.81 6.34 6.23
C SER A 425 -18.67 7.54 6.59
N VAL A 426 -18.49 8.70 5.94
CA VAL A 426 -19.31 9.89 6.11
C VAL A 426 -20.74 9.64 5.64
N LEU A 427 -20.90 8.97 4.49
CA LEU A 427 -22.20 8.59 3.97
C LEU A 427 -22.91 7.57 4.89
N ALA A 428 -22.17 6.61 5.43
CA ALA A 428 -22.70 5.67 6.41
C ALA A 428 -23.20 6.39 7.68
N LEU A 429 -22.39 7.31 8.23
CA LEU A 429 -22.77 8.09 9.41
C LEU A 429 -24.03 8.94 9.16
N ALA A 430 -24.09 9.61 8.00
CA ALA A 430 -25.26 10.41 7.63
C ALA A 430 -26.53 9.55 7.51
N ARG A 431 -26.46 8.38 6.88
CA ARG A 431 -27.59 7.45 6.73
C ARG A 431 -28.08 6.88 8.06
N ILE A 432 -27.16 6.46 8.92
CA ILE A 432 -27.50 5.89 10.23
C ILE A 432 -28.21 6.89 11.11
N LEU A 433 -27.77 8.15 11.05
CA LEU A 433 -28.37 9.24 11.82
C LEU A 433 -29.54 9.92 11.09
N GLY A 434 -29.88 9.49 9.88
CA GLY A 434 -30.96 10.09 9.08
C GLY A 434 -30.69 11.53 8.67
N LEU A 435 -29.40 11.92 8.54
CA LEU A 435 -29.03 13.28 8.13
C LEU A 435 -29.18 13.44 6.62
N ARG A 436 -29.57 14.62 6.18
CA ARG A 436 -29.69 14.93 4.76
C ARG A 436 -28.33 14.85 4.04
N THR A 437 -28.34 14.36 2.81
CA THR A 437 -27.16 14.32 1.93
C THR A 437 -27.31 15.21 0.70
N CYS A 438 -28.52 15.73 0.44
CA CYS A 438 -28.84 16.63 -0.66
C CYS A 438 -28.09 17.97 -0.56
N GLY A 439 -27.79 18.57 -1.72
CA GLY A 439 -27.10 19.87 -1.84
C GLY A 439 -28.04 21.05 -1.68
N GLY A 440 -27.45 22.25 -1.63
CA GLY A 440 -28.17 23.50 -1.57
C GLY A 440 -28.72 23.89 -0.19
N LYS A 441 -29.23 25.10 -0.10
CA LYS A 441 -29.98 25.60 1.06
C LYS A 441 -31.35 24.96 1.06
N LEU A 442 -31.75 24.40 2.18
CA LEU A 442 -33.06 23.79 2.31
C LEU A 442 -34.11 24.88 2.57
N ALA A 443 -35.26 24.80 1.89
CA ALA A 443 -36.44 25.56 2.16
C ALA A 443 -37.59 24.58 2.41
N PRO A 444 -37.81 24.16 3.68
CA PRO A 444 -38.84 23.15 3.99
C PRO A 444 -40.24 23.61 3.64
N SER A 445 -41.06 22.70 3.09
CA SER A 445 -42.47 22.92 2.81
C SER A 445 -43.25 21.61 2.94
N GLU A 446 -44.47 21.64 3.44
CA GLU A 446 -45.36 20.48 3.50
C GLU A 446 -45.70 19.93 2.11
N ASP A 447 -45.62 20.76 1.08
CA ASP A 447 -45.91 20.40 -0.30
C ASP A 447 -44.79 19.55 -0.95
N PHE A 448 -43.62 19.48 -0.32
CA PHE A 448 -42.50 18.67 -0.83
C PHE A 448 -42.70 17.18 -0.56
N SER A 449 -42.67 16.35 -1.59
CA SER A 449 -42.53 14.91 -1.44
C SER A 449 -41.12 14.54 -1.07
N PRO A 450 -40.90 13.60 -0.10
CA PRO A 450 -39.58 13.11 0.24
C PRO A 450 -38.90 12.48 -0.97
N CYS A 451 -37.63 12.80 -1.17
CA CYS A 451 -36.82 12.12 -2.21
C CYS A 451 -36.62 10.65 -1.86
N ILE A 452 -36.04 9.87 -2.80
CA ILE A 452 -35.79 8.43 -2.62
C ILE A 452 -35.07 8.10 -1.31
N TYR A 453 -34.13 8.93 -0.84
CA TYR A 453 -33.44 8.71 0.44
C TYR A 453 -34.34 8.92 1.66
N GLY A 454 -35.30 9.84 1.58
CA GLY A 454 -36.33 10.00 2.59
C GLY A 454 -37.27 8.79 2.61
N GLN A 455 -37.76 8.39 1.47
CA GLN A 455 -38.63 7.20 1.32
C GLN A 455 -37.98 5.92 1.79
N MET A 456 -36.66 5.74 1.60
CA MET A 456 -35.89 4.59 2.07
C MET A 456 -35.48 4.68 3.56
N GLY A 457 -35.87 5.72 4.29
CA GLY A 457 -35.49 5.91 5.69
C GLY A 457 -34.01 6.29 5.92
N HIS A 458 -33.27 6.63 4.86
CA HIS A 458 -31.87 7.07 4.96
C HIS A 458 -31.72 8.56 5.29
N CYS A 459 -32.79 9.30 5.26
CA CYS A 459 -32.88 10.70 5.61
C CYS A 459 -34.22 10.93 6.33
N THR A 460 -34.20 11.75 7.37
CA THR A 460 -35.43 12.12 8.10
C THR A 460 -36.32 13.12 7.37
N ALA A 461 -35.98 13.42 6.12
CA ALA A 461 -36.73 14.30 5.22
C ALA A 461 -37.11 15.68 5.83
N PRO A 462 -36.15 16.48 6.32
CA PRO A 462 -36.46 17.82 6.83
C PRO A 462 -37.04 18.74 5.73
N CYS A 463 -36.88 18.37 4.46
CA CYS A 463 -37.40 19.14 3.33
C CYS A 463 -38.93 19.21 3.29
N ASN A 464 -39.65 18.21 3.82
CA ASN A 464 -41.10 18.15 3.88
C ASN A 464 -41.64 18.22 5.32
N LEU A 465 -40.84 18.78 6.24
CA LEU A 465 -41.20 18.95 7.65
C LEU A 465 -41.50 17.65 8.42
N SER A 466 -41.03 16.47 7.91
CA SER A 466 -41.16 15.19 8.62
C SER A 466 -40.37 15.12 9.93
N ILE A 467 -39.49 16.07 10.15
CA ILE A 467 -38.73 16.27 11.38
C ILE A 467 -38.59 17.76 11.65
N ASP A 468 -38.80 18.17 12.91
CA ASP A 468 -38.52 19.52 13.34
C ASP A 468 -37.02 19.81 13.48
N ALA A 469 -36.66 21.10 13.50
CA ALA A 469 -35.27 21.55 13.56
C ALA A 469 -34.57 21.09 14.86
N GLU A 470 -35.29 21.03 15.99
CA GLU A 470 -34.70 20.64 17.28
C GLU A 470 -34.31 19.17 17.31
N LYS A 471 -35.21 18.28 16.89
CA LYS A 471 -34.93 16.85 16.77
C LYS A 471 -33.85 16.56 15.72
N TYR A 472 -33.81 17.33 14.62
CA TYR A 472 -32.72 17.21 13.65
C TYR A 472 -31.40 17.67 14.25
N ALA A 473 -31.37 18.78 14.99
CA ALA A 473 -30.18 19.27 15.68
C ALA A 473 -29.63 18.24 16.70
N GLU A 474 -30.50 17.45 17.36
CA GLU A 474 -30.07 16.35 18.24
C GLU A 474 -29.29 15.29 17.46
N ARG A 475 -29.75 14.88 16.27
CA ARG A 475 -29.06 13.95 15.40
C ARG A 475 -27.72 14.50 14.93
N VAL A 476 -27.65 15.78 14.63
CA VAL A 476 -26.41 16.49 14.31
C VAL A 476 -25.45 16.49 15.51
N ARG A 477 -25.96 16.74 16.74
CA ARG A 477 -25.14 16.65 17.97
C ARG A 477 -24.54 15.24 18.17
N ARG A 478 -25.30 14.18 17.86
CA ARG A 478 -24.80 12.79 17.88
C ARG A 478 -23.68 12.57 16.85
N ALA A 479 -23.85 13.10 15.62
CA ALA A 479 -22.80 13.04 14.59
C ALA A 479 -21.52 13.76 15.02
N VAL A 480 -21.65 14.97 15.56
CA VAL A 480 -20.53 15.75 16.11
C VAL A 480 -19.87 15.01 17.27
N GLY A 481 -20.65 14.41 18.17
CA GLY A 481 -20.14 13.60 19.27
C GLY A 481 -19.30 12.42 18.78
N PHE A 482 -19.80 11.70 17.79
CA PHE A 482 -19.07 10.61 17.14
C PHE A 482 -17.75 11.07 16.53
N LEU A 483 -17.79 12.14 15.76
CA LEU A 483 -16.63 12.73 15.08
C LEU A 483 -15.60 13.33 16.06
N ARG A 484 -16.03 13.71 17.27
CA ARG A 484 -15.18 14.15 18.38
C ARG A 484 -14.68 12.99 19.27
N GLY A 485 -14.83 11.73 18.82
CA GLY A 485 -14.29 10.53 19.50
C GLY A 485 -15.28 9.84 20.45
N ARG A 486 -16.48 10.37 20.68
CA ARG A 486 -17.54 9.70 21.45
C ARG A 486 -18.30 8.70 20.56
N SER A 487 -17.58 7.74 19.99
CA SER A 487 -18.11 6.79 19.01
C SER A 487 -18.86 5.61 19.64
N GLY A 488 -18.60 5.32 20.92
CA GLY A 488 -19.16 4.15 21.62
C GLY A 488 -20.69 3.98 21.51
N PRO A 489 -21.50 5.02 21.77
CA PRO A 489 -22.96 4.89 21.69
C PRO A 489 -23.45 4.41 20.31
N ILE A 490 -23.01 5.05 19.22
CA ILE A 490 -23.44 4.70 17.85
C ILE A 490 -22.92 3.31 17.44
N LEU A 491 -21.66 2.99 17.77
CA LEU A 491 -21.10 1.68 17.47
C LEU A 491 -21.80 0.58 18.27
N GLY A 492 -22.14 0.82 19.53
CA GLY A 492 -22.89 -0.10 20.37
C GLY A 492 -24.31 -0.34 19.84
N GLU A 493 -25.05 0.71 19.47
CA GLU A 493 -26.37 0.60 18.85
C GLU A 493 -26.32 -0.25 17.57
N LEU A 494 -25.33 -0.05 16.71
CA LEU A 494 -25.18 -0.83 15.48
C LEU A 494 -24.81 -2.29 15.74
N ALA A 495 -23.97 -2.55 16.74
CA ALA A 495 -23.62 -3.92 17.13
C ALA A 495 -24.87 -4.66 17.65
N MET A 496 -25.66 -4.04 18.53
CA MET A 496 -26.90 -4.61 19.02
C MET A 496 -27.91 -4.87 17.89
N ALA A 497 -28.08 -3.89 16.98
CA ALA A 497 -28.99 -4.04 15.83
C ALA A 497 -28.56 -5.19 14.90
N ARG A 498 -27.25 -5.36 14.66
CA ARG A 498 -26.69 -6.48 13.90
C ARG A 498 -27.04 -7.81 14.57
N ASP A 499 -26.80 -7.92 15.87
CA ASP A 499 -26.99 -9.17 16.62
C ASP A 499 -28.47 -9.54 16.71
N GLN A 500 -29.36 -8.57 16.91
CA GLN A 500 -30.81 -8.75 16.86
C GLN A 500 -31.29 -9.20 15.47
N ALA A 501 -30.79 -8.60 14.40
CA ALA A 501 -31.12 -8.99 13.03
C ALA A 501 -30.64 -10.42 12.74
N ALA A 502 -29.44 -10.78 13.19
CA ALA A 502 -28.90 -12.13 13.05
C ALA A 502 -29.71 -13.17 13.84
N ALA A 503 -30.07 -12.88 15.09
CA ALA A 503 -30.92 -13.74 15.91
C ALA A 503 -32.32 -13.96 15.31
N ALA A 504 -32.85 -12.93 14.62
CA ALA A 504 -34.12 -13.01 13.90
C ALA A 504 -33.99 -13.59 12.48
N MET A 505 -32.82 -14.16 12.11
CA MET A 505 -32.51 -14.76 10.80
C MET A 505 -32.60 -13.76 9.62
N ARG A 506 -32.57 -12.46 9.88
CA ARG A 506 -32.59 -11.40 8.86
C ARG A 506 -31.18 -11.09 8.39
N PHE A 507 -30.57 -12.05 7.69
CA PHE A 507 -29.13 -12.02 7.35
C PHE A 507 -28.71 -10.86 6.46
N GLU A 508 -29.55 -10.40 5.55
CA GLU A 508 -29.25 -9.22 4.71
C GLU A 508 -29.17 -7.92 5.54
N GLU A 509 -30.07 -7.81 6.52
CA GLU A 509 -30.09 -6.67 7.45
C GLU A 509 -28.89 -6.71 8.39
N ALA A 510 -28.56 -7.88 8.95
CA ALA A 510 -27.36 -8.09 9.75
C ALA A 510 -26.08 -7.76 8.96
N ALA A 511 -26.02 -8.15 7.69
CA ALA A 511 -24.89 -7.82 6.80
C ALA A 511 -24.77 -6.32 6.55
N ARG A 512 -25.89 -5.59 6.39
CA ARG A 512 -25.88 -4.10 6.27
C ARG A 512 -25.35 -3.45 7.53
N PHE A 513 -25.82 -3.86 8.72
CA PHE A 513 -25.32 -3.33 9.98
C PHE A 513 -23.85 -3.62 10.19
N ARG A 514 -23.37 -4.82 9.87
CA ARG A 514 -21.95 -5.17 9.90
C ARG A 514 -21.11 -4.23 9.02
N HIS A 515 -21.55 -3.99 7.79
CA HIS A 515 -20.85 -3.11 6.86
C HIS A 515 -20.79 -1.66 7.36
N HIS A 516 -21.89 -1.16 7.93
CA HIS A 516 -21.91 0.15 8.57
C HIS A 516 -20.99 0.23 9.80
N LEU A 517 -20.99 -0.83 10.61
CA LEU A 517 -20.13 -0.94 11.80
C LEU A 517 -18.64 -0.90 11.40
N GLU A 518 -18.23 -1.66 10.39
CA GLU A 518 -16.86 -1.65 9.84
C GLU A 518 -16.46 -0.26 9.32
N ALA A 519 -17.33 0.38 8.56
CA ALA A 519 -17.10 1.72 8.00
C ALA A 519 -16.95 2.77 9.11
N LEU A 520 -17.80 2.74 10.13
CA LEU A 520 -17.76 3.69 11.25
C LEU A 520 -16.63 3.38 12.24
N THR A 521 -16.31 2.11 12.49
CA THR A 521 -15.14 1.75 13.30
C THR A 521 -13.86 2.26 12.66
N THR A 522 -13.74 2.13 11.33
CA THR A 522 -12.62 2.69 10.57
C THR A 522 -12.53 4.21 10.71
N LEU A 523 -13.66 4.92 10.64
CA LEU A 523 -13.71 6.38 10.82
C LEU A 523 -13.36 6.77 12.26
N ALA A 524 -13.91 6.08 13.25
CA ALA A 524 -13.62 6.31 14.66
C ALA A 524 -12.12 6.15 14.96
N HIS A 525 -11.49 5.08 14.49
CA HIS A 525 -10.03 4.89 14.64
C HIS A 525 -9.20 5.98 13.95
N ARG A 526 -9.68 6.50 12.83
CA ARG A 526 -9.01 7.63 12.16
C ARG A 526 -9.26 8.96 12.88
N ALA A 527 -10.38 9.11 13.54
CA ALA A 527 -10.77 10.33 14.27
C ALA A 527 -10.18 10.40 15.69
N THR A 528 -9.97 9.26 16.39
CA THR A 528 -9.68 9.21 17.84
C THR A 528 -8.38 9.89 18.29
N ARG A 529 -7.40 10.11 17.43
CA ARG A 529 -6.16 10.80 17.80
C ARG A 529 -6.03 12.22 17.23
N LEU A 530 -7.01 12.65 16.40
CA LEU A 530 -7.11 14.00 15.84
C LEU A 530 -8.57 14.46 15.85
N SER A 531 -9.34 13.99 16.79
CA SER A 531 -10.80 14.16 16.85
C SER A 531 -11.25 15.55 17.23
N GLN A 532 -10.33 16.51 17.21
CA GLN A 532 -10.71 17.87 17.47
C GLN A 532 -11.01 18.57 16.15
N VAL A 533 -12.01 19.44 16.19
CA VAL A 533 -12.22 20.45 15.16
C VAL A 533 -10.84 21.07 14.88
N VAL A 534 -10.46 21.17 13.63
CA VAL A 534 -9.08 21.61 13.27
C VAL A 534 -8.72 22.92 13.96
N THR A 535 -9.68 23.84 14.08
CA THR A 535 -9.51 25.13 14.77
C THR A 535 -9.36 25.03 16.29
N GLU A 536 -9.68 23.88 16.89
CA GLU A 536 -9.51 23.60 18.32
C GLU A 536 -8.16 22.91 18.64
N ASN A 537 -7.42 22.47 17.61
CA ASN A 537 -6.12 21.87 17.77
C ASN A 537 -5.05 22.93 18.01
N ASN A 538 -4.92 23.33 19.27
CA ASN A 538 -3.93 24.29 19.74
C ASN A 538 -3.02 23.58 20.74
N LEU A 539 -1.76 23.40 20.41
CA LEU A 539 -0.79 22.71 21.26
C LEU A 539 0.64 23.11 20.91
N VAL A 540 1.54 22.88 21.85
CA VAL A 540 2.97 22.89 21.60
C VAL A 540 3.49 21.47 21.69
N ILE A 541 4.23 21.05 20.68
CA ILE A 541 4.93 19.77 20.63
C ILE A 541 6.38 20.04 20.98
N VAL A 542 6.87 19.50 22.08
CA VAL A 542 8.29 19.56 22.45
C VAL A 542 8.92 18.24 22.05
N THR A 543 9.96 18.30 21.20
CA THR A 543 10.72 17.15 20.71
C THR A 543 12.19 17.32 21.00
N GLY A 544 12.96 16.24 21.01
CA GLY A 544 14.38 16.23 21.34
C GLY A 544 14.64 16.18 22.84
N GLU A 545 15.89 16.00 23.22
CA GLU A 545 16.36 15.91 24.62
C GLU A 545 17.42 16.97 24.87
N ASP A 546 17.52 17.43 26.11
CA ASP A 546 18.52 18.37 26.60
C ASP A 546 18.69 19.62 25.70
N ALA A 547 19.92 19.91 25.27
CA ALA A 547 20.26 21.05 24.42
C ALA A 547 19.66 20.98 22.98
N ASP A 548 19.17 19.82 22.55
CA ASP A 548 18.56 19.63 21.22
C ASP A 548 17.04 19.77 21.21
N ARG A 549 16.44 20.28 22.28
CA ARG A 549 15.00 20.48 22.36
C ARG A 549 14.49 21.54 21.39
N ALA A 550 13.31 21.23 20.78
CA ALA A 550 12.60 22.16 19.93
C ALA A 550 11.10 22.18 20.25
N ALA A 551 10.52 23.37 20.25
CA ALA A 551 9.08 23.58 20.37
C ALA A 551 8.45 23.82 18.98
N HIS A 552 7.47 23.00 18.64
CA HIS A 552 6.66 23.17 17.44
C HIS A 552 5.29 23.66 17.88
N VAL A 553 4.99 24.92 17.60
CA VAL A 553 3.71 25.54 17.97
C VAL A 553 2.69 25.23 16.90
N VAL A 554 1.60 24.60 17.31
CA VAL A 554 0.45 24.28 16.44
C VAL A 554 -0.73 25.13 16.91
N LEU A 555 -1.20 26.02 16.04
CA LEU A 555 -2.37 26.88 16.29
C LEU A 555 -3.44 26.61 15.24
N SER A 556 -4.65 26.32 15.66
CA SER A 556 -5.76 25.93 14.78
C SER A 556 -5.37 24.81 13.81
N GLY A 557 -4.63 23.82 14.31
CA GLY A 557 -4.14 22.67 13.56
C GLY A 557 -2.98 22.94 12.60
N ARG A 558 -2.47 24.17 12.53
CA ARG A 558 -1.37 24.57 11.64
C ARG A 558 -0.07 24.67 12.40
N LEU A 559 1.01 24.23 11.79
CA LEU A 559 2.34 24.52 12.32
C LEU A 559 2.61 26.01 12.12
N ALA A 560 2.59 26.76 13.22
CA ALA A 560 2.77 28.21 13.22
C ALA A 560 4.24 28.61 13.21
N ILE A 561 5.03 28.06 14.16
CA ILE A 561 6.49 28.21 14.22
C ILE A 561 7.14 26.94 14.76
N THR A 562 8.45 26.80 14.50
CA THR A 562 9.34 25.89 15.21
C THR A 562 10.47 26.73 15.82
N ARG A 563 10.76 26.54 17.11
CA ARG A 563 11.82 27.23 17.85
C ARG A 563 12.70 26.25 18.60
N ARG A 564 14.01 26.51 18.64
CA ARG A 564 14.95 25.84 19.50
C ARG A 564 14.75 26.32 20.93
N LEU A 565 14.91 25.42 21.90
CA LEU A 565 14.80 25.72 23.32
C LEU A 565 16.18 25.76 24.01
N ASP A 566 17.27 25.77 23.25
CA ASP A 566 18.65 25.69 23.71
C ASP A 566 19.33 27.07 23.91
N THR A 567 18.65 28.16 23.56
CA THR A 567 19.26 29.51 23.59
C THR A 567 18.38 30.52 24.32
N GLY A 568 18.98 31.30 25.26
CA GLY A 568 18.38 32.46 25.87
C GLY A 568 16.99 32.26 26.47
N ASP A 569 16.09 33.22 26.26
CA ASP A 569 14.67 33.16 26.63
C ASP A 569 13.77 32.58 25.55
N ALA A 570 14.20 31.49 24.91
CA ALA A 570 13.44 30.86 23.82
C ALA A 570 12.04 30.39 24.28
N ALA A 571 11.91 29.96 25.54
CA ALA A 571 10.62 29.59 26.12
C ALA A 571 9.67 30.81 26.24
N GLY A 572 10.19 31.95 26.66
CA GLY A 572 9.46 33.22 26.71
C GLY A 572 9.06 33.71 25.31
N GLU A 573 9.94 33.58 24.31
CA GLU A 573 9.63 33.92 22.91
C GLU A 573 8.49 33.06 22.37
N VAL A 574 8.48 31.75 22.66
CA VAL A 574 7.39 30.85 22.25
C VAL A 574 6.09 31.24 22.93
N ALA A 575 6.11 31.55 24.23
CA ALA A 575 4.92 31.99 24.96
C ALA A 575 4.38 33.33 24.42
N ALA A 576 5.25 34.31 24.18
CA ALA A 576 4.88 35.59 23.56
C ALA A 576 4.29 35.42 22.16
N PHE A 577 4.88 34.52 21.35
CA PHE A 577 4.33 34.21 20.03
C PHE A 577 2.92 33.60 20.12
N VAL A 578 2.70 32.66 21.04
CA VAL A 578 1.39 32.05 21.27
C VAL A 578 0.37 33.13 21.66
N ALA A 579 0.72 33.98 22.64
CA ALA A 579 -0.16 35.05 23.12
C ALA A 579 -0.57 36.02 21.99
N GLY A 580 0.38 36.41 21.15
CA GLY A 580 0.11 37.37 20.07
C GLY A 580 -0.62 36.79 18.84
N ASN A 581 -0.65 35.47 18.68
CA ASN A 581 -1.14 34.83 17.46
C ASN A 581 -2.29 33.84 17.65
N TYR A 582 -2.64 33.45 18.88
CA TYR A 582 -3.63 32.42 19.18
C TYR A 582 -4.96 32.65 18.47
N ASP A 583 -5.54 33.83 18.61
CA ASP A 583 -6.83 34.17 18.00
C ASP A 583 -6.71 34.50 16.50
N ARG A 584 -5.56 35.04 16.08
CA ARG A 584 -5.31 35.36 14.67
C ARG A 584 -5.37 34.11 13.78
N TYR A 585 -4.86 32.97 14.26
CA TYR A 585 -4.88 31.70 13.51
C TYR A 585 -6.30 31.11 13.38
N LYS A 586 -7.23 31.40 14.28
CA LYS A 586 -8.64 30.96 14.18
C LYS A 586 -9.35 31.54 12.97
N LEU A 587 -8.99 32.75 12.57
CA LEU A 587 -9.68 33.55 11.54
C LEU A 587 -8.97 33.49 10.16
N LYS A 588 -7.81 32.84 10.08
CA LYS A 588 -7.02 32.77 8.85
C LYS A 588 -7.45 31.59 7.99
N ASN A 589 -7.66 31.78 6.70
CA ASN A 589 -7.82 30.67 5.75
C ASN A 589 -6.54 29.86 5.61
N VAL A 590 -6.67 28.55 5.40
CA VAL A 590 -5.53 27.65 5.24
C VAL A 590 -4.97 27.74 3.83
N GLU A 591 -3.68 28.05 3.72
CA GLU A 591 -2.96 28.03 2.46
C GLU A 591 -2.56 26.60 2.06
N ARG A 592 -2.38 26.39 0.75
CA ARG A 592 -2.02 25.05 0.22
C ARG A 592 -0.71 24.51 0.82
N GLY A 593 0.27 25.37 1.10
CA GLY A 593 1.55 24.99 1.72
C GLY A 593 1.40 24.57 3.19
N GLU A 594 0.45 25.16 3.92
CA GLU A 594 0.15 24.82 5.30
C GLU A 594 -0.52 23.43 5.42
N LEU A 595 -1.34 23.02 4.44
CA LEU A 595 -2.03 21.72 4.42
C LEU A 595 -1.07 20.54 4.50
N GLU A 596 0.10 20.65 3.87
CA GLU A 596 1.11 19.59 3.90
C GLU A 596 1.72 19.44 5.30
N ALA A 597 2.12 20.54 5.92
CA ALA A 597 2.63 20.56 7.29
C ALA A 597 1.57 20.06 8.28
N MET A 598 0.30 20.49 8.14
CA MET A 598 -0.82 19.99 8.94
C MET A 598 -0.97 18.48 8.82
N THR A 599 -0.84 17.94 7.61
CA THR A 599 -0.94 16.49 7.36
C THR A 599 0.20 15.72 8.01
N ILE A 600 1.42 16.27 7.99
CA ILE A 600 2.61 15.68 8.63
C ILE A 600 2.45 15.68 10.15
N VAL A 601 2.11 16.82 10.74
CA VAL A 601 1.85 16.97 12.18
C VAL A 601 0.73 16.02 12.62
N ALA A 602 -0.37 16.00 11.88
CA ALA A 602 -1.51 15.15 12.16
C ALA A 602 -1.16 13.65 12.11
N ARG A 603 -0.32 13.23 11.18
CA ARG A 603 0.19 11.85 11.09
C ARG A 603 1.12 11.55 12.27
N TRP A 604 2.04 12.44 12.57
CA TRP A 604 2.98 12.26 13.67
C TRP A 604 2.24 12.15 15.01
N LEU A 605 1.27 13.01 15.29
CA LEU A 605 0.43 12.93 16.49
C LEU A 605 -0.28 11.58 16.63
N ARG A 606 -0.72 10.98 15.52
CA ARG A 606 -1.37 9.65 15.54
C ARG A 606 -0.42 8.51 15.83
N GLU A 607 0.77 8.56 15.22
CA GLU A 607 1.66 7.40 15.15
C GLU A 607 2.76 7.43 16.22
N ARG A 608 3.16 8.62 16.68
CA ARG A 608 4.43 8.82 17.36
C ARG A 608 4.42 9.75 18.58
N ALA A 609 3.35 10.47 18.82
CA ALA A 609 3.35 11.52 19.85
C ALA A 609 3.72 11.03 21.27
N LEU A 610 3.41 9.76 21.59
CA LEU A 610 3.69 9.18 22.90
C LEU A 610 5.15 8.74 23.07
N ASP A 611 5.84 8.47 21.95
CA ASP A 611 7.19 7.89 21.96
C ASP A 611 8.28 8.93 21.66
N GLU A 612 7.93 10.03 20.99
CA GLU A 612 8.92 10.94 20.38
C GLU A 612 8.78 12.40 20.82
N GLY A 613 7.85 12.72 21.71
CA GLY A 613 7.66 14.10 22.13
C GLY A 613 6.65 14.29 23.24
N ARG A 614 6.70 15.46 23.86
CA ARG A 614 5.76 15.91 24.88
C ARG A 614 4.75 16.89 24.28
N LEU A 615 3.47 16.71 24.63
CA LEU A 615 2.38 17.55 24.15
C LEU A 615 1.88 18.48 25.25
N ILE A 616 1.84 19.77 24.96
CA ILE A 616 1.29 20.81 25.84
C ILE A 616 0.07 21.39 25.14
N TYR A 617 -1.13 21.03 25.59
CA TYR A 617 -2.38 21.53 25.02
C TYR A 617 -2.67 22.96 25.52
N LEU A 618 -3.07 23.84 24.61
CA LEU A 618 -3.37 25.23 24.86
C LEU A 618 -4.89 25.43 24.99
N ALA A 619 -5.36 25.75 26.18
CA ALA A 619 -6.76 26.09 26.40
C ALA A 619 -7.09 27.56 25.99
N GLY A 620 -6.05 28.38 25.84
CA GLY A 620 -6.14 29.80 25.52
C GLY A 620 -4.81 30.38 25.02
N PRO A 621 -4.70 31.70 24.91
CA PRO A 621 -3.49 32.37 24.44
C PRO A 621 -2.33 32.34 25.46
N GLN A 622 -2.57 31.87 26.67
CA GLN A 622 -1.55 31.82 27.72
C GLN A 622 -0.82 30.50 27.69
N LEU A 623 0.52 30.57 27.63
CA LEU A 623 1.43 29.43 27.74
C LEU A 623 2.44 29.77 28.86
N ASP A 624 2.53 28.90 29.84
CA ASP A 624 3.58 29.01 30.87
C ASP A 624 4.95 28.61 30.25
N PRO A 625 5.92 29.54 30.19
CA PRO A 625 7.26 29.22 29.68
C PRO A 625 7.92 28.06 30.45
N ALA A 626 7.67 27.92 31.75
CA ALA A 626 8.21 26.83 32.57
C ALA A 626 7.72 25.45 32.10
N ALA A 627 6.54 25.38 31.51
CA ALA A 627 6.03 24.14 30.90
C ALA A 627 6.85 23.68 29.69
N LEU A 628 7.66 24.53 29.07
CA LEU A 628 8.57 24.16 27.97
C LEU A 628 9.95 23.71 28.50
N ALA A 629 10.31 24.09 29.73
CA ALA A 629 11.61 23.81 30.29
C ALA A 629 11.73 22.39 30.91
N ASN A 630 10.61 21.85 31.40
CA ASN A 630 10.53 20.51 31.96
C ASN A 630 10.19 19.48 30.86
#